data_baebdcb4df01d28e31ed3eb28b561ca3
#
_entry.id   baebdcb4df01d28e31ed3eb28b561ca3
#
_cell.length_a   1.000
_cell.length_b   1.000
_cell.length_c   1.000
_cell.angle_alpha   90.00
_cell.angle_beta   90.00
_cell.angle_gamma   90.00
#
_symmetry.space_group_name_H-M   'P 1'
#
loop_
_entity.id
_entity.type
_entity.pdbx_description
1 polymer ?
#
loop_
_entity_poly.entity_id
_entity_poly.type
_entity_poly.pdbx_seq_one_letter_code
_entity_poly.pdbx_strand_id
1 'polypeptide(L)'
;MAGINLETHPIHLGKGGTAVPQPEFPRDERAMQWYMDYGARHADDGTEGRLVSCFRFAEDWAGWEMHPAGAEVVVCTEGSMTLIQEIDGEHVRTTLGPGEYAINPPSVWHTADVHGQATGFFVTCGVGTQGRPR
;
A
#
# COMPACT_ATOMS: atom_id res chain seq x y z
N MET A 1 -11.38 -7.71 -25.32
CA MET A 1 -10.50 -6.70 -24.69
C MET A 1 -9.53 -7.35 -23.74
N ALA A 2 -8.30 -6.86 -23.70
CA ALA A 2 -7.34 -7.30 -22.70
C ALA A 2 -7.68 -6.69 -21.32
N GLY A 3 -7.35 -7.41 -20.25
CA GLY A 3 -7.44 -6.88 -18.90
C GLY A 3 -6.38 -5.83 -18.63
N ILE A 4 -6.61 -5.02 -17.60
CA ILE A 4 -5.64 -4.03 -17.12
C ILE A 4 -4.85 -4.67 -15.98
N ASN A 5 -3.51 -4.57 -16.03
CA ASN A 5 -2.65 -5.15 -15.01
C ASN A 5 -2.57 -4.24 -13.78
N LEU A 6 -2.91 -4.76 -12.62
CA LEU A 6 -2.89 -4.02 -11.37
C LEU A 6 -1.48 -3.58 -10.96
N GLU A 7 -0.44 -4.33 -11.31
CA GLU A 7 0.94 -3.95 -11.00
C GLU A 7 1.36 -2.65 -11.71
N THR A 8 0.78 -2.37 -12.87
CA THR A 8 1.11 -1.18 -13.65
C THR A 8 0.06 -0.06 -13.50
N HIS A 9 -1.19 -0.42 -13.32
CA HIS A 9 -2.31 0.52 -13.26
C HIS A 9 -3.13 0.28 -12.00
N PRO A 10 -2.83 0.98 -10.89
CA PRO A 10 -3.63 0.91 -9.67
C PRO A 10 -5.08 1.33 -9.91
N ILE A 11 -5.93 1.04 -8.93
CA ILE A 11 -7.35 1.39 -8.98
C ILE A 11 -7.66 2.34 -7.84
N HIS A 12 -8.40 3.40 -8.12
CA HIS A 12 -8.99 4.24 -7.09
C HIS A 12 -10.41 3.75 -6.80
N LEU A 13 -10.70 3.47 -5.53
CA LEU A 13 -12.05 3.23 -5.03
C LEU A 13 -12.53 4.50 -4.35
N GLY A 14 -13.63 5.07 -4.81
CA GLY A 14 -14.15 6.34 -4.31
C GLY A 14 -15.54 6.22 -3.71
N LYS A 15 -16.10 7.37 -3.37
CA LYS A 15 -17.47 7.49 -2.86
C LYS A 15 -18.46 6.90 -3.83
N GLY A 16 -19.59 6.40 -3.31
CA GLY A 16 -20.67 5.90 -4.13
C GLY A 16 -20.34 4.60 -4.86
N GLY A 17 -19.39 3.84 -4.36
CA GLY A 17 -18.98 2.57 -4.97
C GLY A 17 -18.25 2.73 -6.30
N THR A 18 -17.65 3.89 -6.57
CA THR A 18 -16.89 4.11 -7.80
C THR A 18 -15.55 3.36 -7.79
N ALA A 19 -15.14 2.92 -8.99
CA ALA A 19 -13.82 2.30 -9.19
C ALA A 19 -13.24 2.88 -10.48
N VAL A 20 -12.09 3.52 -10.38
CA VAL A 20 -11.47 4.27 -11.47
C VAL A 20 -10.06 3.77 -11.72
N PRO A 21 -9.76 3.23 -12.93
CA PRO A 21 -8.39 2.89 -13.29
C PRO A 21 -7.50 4.12 -13.24
N GLN A 22 -6.29 3.96 -12.72
CA GLN A 22 -5.33 5.04 -12.62
C GLN A 22 -4.31 4.98 -13.75
N PRO A 23 -3.60 6.09 -14.05
CA PRO A 23 -2.49 6.10 -14.98
C PRO A 23 -1.39 5.10 -14.56
N GLU A 24 -0.54 4.72 -15.51
CA GLU A 24 0.58 3.83 -15.24
C GLU A 24 1.44 4.34 -14.09
N PHE A 25 1.71 3.45 -13.13
CA PHE A 25 2.54 3.76 -11.98
C PHE A 25 4.03 3.64 -12.34
N PRO A 26 4.82 4.70 -12.18
CA PRO A 26 6.25 4.64 -12.44
C PRO A 26 6.99 3.92 -11.30
N ARG A 27 7.99 3.10 -11.65
CA ARG A 27 8.79 2.34 -10.68
C ARG A 27 10.16 3.00 -10.46
N ASP A 28 10.20 4.32 -10.39
CA ASP A 28 11.40 5.14 -10.24
C ASP A 28 11.11 6.40 -9.40
N GLU A 29 11.97 7.39 -9.47
CA GLU A 29 11.88 8.65 -8.72
C GLU A 29 10.60 9.46 -9.00
N ARG A 30 9.87 9.16 -10.07
CA ARG A 30 8.60 9.83 -10.41
C ARG A 30 7.43 9.34 -9.56
N ALA A 31 7.61 8.29 -8.76
CA ALA A 31 6.54 7.70 -7.95
C ALA A 31 5.91 8.72 -6.99
N MET A 32 6.71 9.56 -6.36
CA MET A 32 6.19 10.58 -5.43
C MET A 32 5.25 11.57 -6.14
N GLN A 33 5.63 12.02 -7.35
CA GLN A 33 4.79 12.91 -8.13
C GLN A 33 3.50 12.22 -8.54
N TRP A 34 3.56 10.94 -8.88
CA TRP A 34 2.38 10.15 -9.20
C TRP A 34 1.37 10.13 -8.03
N TYR A 35 1.86 9.91 -6.79
CA TYR A 35 1.01 9.93 -5.61
C TYR A 35 0.41 11.32 -5.35
N MET A 36 1.18 12.38 -5.55
CA MET A 36 0.69 13.76 -5.40
C MET A 36 -0.42 14.06 -6.41
N ASP A 37 -0.23 13.69 -7.67
CA ASP A 37 -1.21 13.88 -8.73
C ASP A 37 -2.47 13.04 -8.47
N TYR A 38 -2.30 11.81 -8.01
CA TYR A 38 -3.39 10.94 -7.61
C TYR A 38 -4.23 11.58 -6.48
N GLY A 39 -3.59 12.06 -5.45
CA GLY A 39 -4.27 12.73 -4.33
C GLY A 39 -5.06 13.96 -4.78
N ALA A 40 -4.49 14.75 -5.70
CA ALA A 40 -5.16 15.92 -6.25
C ALA A 40 -6.39 15.55 -7.11
N ARG A 41 -6.27 14.52 -7.96
CA ARG A 41 -7.37 14.06 -8.82
C ARG A 41 -8.59 13.58 -8.02
N HIS A 42 -8.36 12.96 -6.88
CA HIS A 42 -9.39 12.31 -6.06
C HIS A 42 -9.61 12.97 -4.70
N ALA A 43 -9.20 14.24 -4.56
CA ALA A 43 -9.31 14.98 -3.30
C ALA A 43 -10.75 15.05 -2.77
N ASP A 44 -11.75 15.07 -3.65
CA ASP A 44 -13.17 15.15 -3.27
C ASP A 44 -13.66 13.90 -2.53
N ASP A 45 -12.99 12.76 -2.68
CA ASP A 45 -13.35 11.54 -1.95
C ASP A 45 -12.83 11.55 -0.51
N GLY A 46 -11.91 12.44 -0.18
CA GLY A 46 -11.37 12.60 1.17
C GLY A 46 -10.87 11.27 1.75
N THR A 47 -11.24 10.99 2.99
CA THR A 47 -10.84 9.76 3.69
C THR A 47 -11.64 8.52 3.28
N GLU A 48 -12.64 8.65 2.43
CA GLU A 48 -13.38 7.52 1.88
C GLU A 48 -12.70 6.92 0.65
N GLY A 49 -11.79 7.68 0.02
CA GLY A 49 -11.01 7.19 -1.12
C GLY A 49 -9.96 6.18 -0.70
N ARG A 50 -9.79 5.13 -1.51
CA ARG A 50 -8.78 4.11 -1.30
C ARG A 50 -8.08 3.75 -2.59
N LEU A 51 -6.77 3.55 -2.48
CA LEU A 51 -5.94 3.07 -3.59
C LEU A 51 -5.74 1.57 -3.45
N VAL A 52 -6.05 0.84 -4.53
CA VAL A 52 -5.75 -0.58 -4.66
C VAL A 52 -4.51 -0.72 -5.53
N SER A 53 -3.47 -1.34 -5.01
CA SER A 53 -2.18 -1.49 -5.71
C SER A 53 -1.57 -2.85 -5.48
N CYS A 54 -0.61 -3.20 -6.34
CA CYS A 54 0.13 -4.46 -6.25
C CYS A 54 1.61 -4.19 -6.52
N PHE A 55 2.48 -4.72 -5.67
CA PHE A 55 3.92 -4.55 -5.78
C PHE A 55 4.64 -5.88 -5.63
N ARG A 56 5.73 -6.04 -6.39
CA ARG A 56 6.68 -7.14 -6.22
C ARG A 56 7.91 -6.62 -5.49
N PHE A 57 8.34 -7.36 -4.49
CA PHE A 57 9.51 -7.00 -3.68
C PHE A 57 10.56 -8.09 -3.78
N ALA A 58 11.81 -7.70 -3.95
CA ALA A 58 12.97 -8.59 -3.88
C ALA A 58 13.90 -8.24 -2.71
N GLU A 59 13.58 -7.19 -1.97
CA GLU A 59 14.38 -6.66 -0.85
C GLU A 59 13.46 -6.21 0.28
N ASP A 60 14.00 -6.12 1.50
CA ASP A 60 13.32 -5.50 2.62
C ASP A 60 12.97 -4.06 2.29
N TRP A 61 11.88 -3.56 2.85
CA TRP A 61 11.50 -2.17 2.66
C TRP A 61 12.56 -1.24 3.26
N ALA A 62 12.87 -0.17 2.54
CA ALA A 62 13.86 0.81 2.97
C ALA A 62 13.35 1.74 4.08
N GLY A 63 12.06 1.82 4.27
CA GLY A 63 11.45 2.76 5.20
C GLY A 63 10.24 2.21 5.93
N TRP A 64 9.80 3.00 6.89
CA TRP A 64 8.52 2.84 7.58
C TRP A 64 7.49 3.76 6.95
N GLU A 65 6.24 3.35 6.96
CA GLU A 65 5.09 4.15 6.54
C GLU A 65 4.01 4.17 7.61
N MET A 66 3.18 5.20 7.57
CA MET A 66 2.03 5.36 8.46
C MET A 66 0.91 6.06 7.71
N HIS A 67 -0.31 5.56 7.84
CA HIS A 67 -1.49 6.10 7.18
C HIS A 67 -2.49 6.58 8.24
N PRO A 68 -2.59 7.91 8.49
CA PRO A 68 -3.43 8.40 9.59
C PRO A 68 -4.92 8.39 9.28
N ALA A 69 -5.31 8.40 8.01
CA ALA A 69 -6.70 8.59 7.60
C ALA A 69 -7.54 7.32 7.59
N GLY A 70 -6.91 6.15 7.64
CA GLY A 70 -7.65 4.88 7.63
C GLY A 70 -6.75 3.66 7.74
N ALA A 71 -7.36 2.51 7.96
CA ALA A 71 -6.67 1.24 7.98
C ALA A 71 -6.21 0.83 6.58
N GLU A 72 -5.07 0.14 6.52
CA GLU A 72 -4.57 -0.46 5.28
C GLU A 72 -4.67 -1.97 5.34
N VAL A 73 -5.18 -2.58 4.28
CA VAL A 73 -5.15 -4.03 4.10
C VAL A 73 -3.89 -4.39 3.31
N VAL A 74 -3.13 -5.35 3.81
CA VAL A 74 -1.94 -5.91 3.14
C VAL A 74 -2.17 -7.40 2.95
N VAL A 75 -2.18 -7.85 1.71
CA VAL A 75 -2.31 -9.28 1.37
C VAL A 75 -1.04 -9.73 0.68
N CYS A 76 -0.41 -10.80 1.18
CA CYS A 76 0.66 -11.46 0.45
C CYS A 76 0.05 -12.43 -0.56
N THR A 77 0.35 -12.28 -1.84
CA THR A 77 -0.20 -13.14 -2.89
C THR A 77 0.80 -14.18 -3.39
N GLU A 78 2.10 -13.88 -3.29
CA GLU A 78 3.18 -14.78 -3.68
C GLU A 78 4.37 -14.58 -2.75
N GLY A 79 5.12 -15.63 -2.52
CA GLY A 79 6.33 -15.59 -1.68
C GLY A 79 6.01 -15.46 -0.20
N SER A 80 6.85 -14.76 0.54
CA SER A 80 6.69 -14.56 1.98
C SER A 80 7.25 -13.22 2.40
N MET A 81 6.54 -12.55 3.29
CA MET A 81 6.97 -11.29 3.89
C MET A 81 6.57 -11.23 5.35
N THR A 82 7.38 -10.54 6.15
CA THR A 82 7.05 -10.28 7.56
C THR A 82 6.71 -8.82 7.72
N LEU A 83 5.44 -8.55 8.02
CA LEU A 83 4.99 -7.21 8.37
C LEU A 83 5.41 -6.90 9.80
N ILE A 84 5.99 -5.73 10.00
CA ILE A 84 6.45 -5.25 11.31
C ILE A 84 5.67 -4.00 11.64
N GLN A 85 4.91 -4.05 12.74
CA GLN A 85 4.09 -2.93 13.21
C GLN A 85 4.65 -2.43 14.54
N GLU A 86 4.68 -1.12 14.71
CA GLU A 86 5.07 -0.48 15.97
C GLU A 86 3.81 -0.20 16.78
N ILE A 87 3.59 -1.02 17.80
CA ILE A 87 2.39 -0.96 18.65
C ILE A 87 2.83 -0.82 20.11
N ASP A 88 2.40 0.26 20.77
CA ASP A 88 2.74 0.56 22.16
C ASP A 88 4.26 0.56 22.41
N GLY A 89 5.04 1.06 21.45
CA GLY A 89 6.49 1.14 21.52
C GLY A 89 7.22 -0.16 21.23
N GLU A 90 6.51 -1.22 20.90
CA GLU A 90 7.08 -2.53 20.58
C GLU A 90 6.85 -2.90 19.11
N HIS A 91 7.74 -3.75 18.57
CA HIS A 91 7.60 -4.27 17.22
C HIS A 91 6.85 -5.60 17.25
N VAL A 92 5.67 -5.60 16.65
CA VAL A 92 4.85 -6.80 16.44
C VAL A 92 5.11 -7.30 15.03
N ARG A 93 5.54 -8.56 14.91
CA ARG A 93 5.90 -9.19 13.63
C ARG A 93 4.85 -10.20 13.23
N THR A 94 4.38 -10.11 11.99
CA THR A 94 3.43 -11.06 11.40
C THR A 94 3.97 -11.53 10.06
N THR A 95 4.28 -12.82 9.96
CA THR A 95 4.74 -13.41 8.69
C THR A 95 3.55 -13.84 7.86
N LEU A 96 3.53 -13.37 6.62
CA LEU A 96 2.47 -13.63 5.66
C LEU A 96 3.00 -14.52 4.54
N GLY A 97 2.30 -15.62 4.29
CA GLY A 97 2.46 -16.44 3.09
C GLY A 97 1.32 -16.18 2.09
N PRO A 98 1.31 -16.89 0.93
CA PRO A 98 0.32 -16.67 -0.11
C PRO A 98 -1.12 -16.79 0.38
N GLY A 99 -1.92 -15.76 0.11
CA GLY A 99 -3.32 -15.70 0.52
C GLY A 99 -3.56 -15.17 1.93
N GLU A 100 -2.51 -14.93 2.70
CA GLU A 100 -2.62 -14.40 4.05
C GLU A 100 -2.56 -12.87 4.06
N TYR A 101 -3.24 -12.25 5.01
CA TYR A 101 -3.27 -10.79 5.13
C TYR A 101 -3.06 -10.31 6.56
N ALA A 102 -2.70 -9.06 6.67
CA ALA A 102 -2.71 -8.31 7.91
C ALA A 102 -3.33 -6.94 7.68
N ILE A 103 -3.75 -6.30 8.76
CA ILE A 103 -4.30 -4.95 8.72
C ILE A 103 -3.38 -4.04 9.51
N ASN A 104 -2.98 -2.94 8.87
CA ASN A 104 -2.30 -1.83 9.53
C ASN A 104 -3.37 -0.87 10.05
N PRO A 105 -3.55 -0.74 11.38
CA PRO A 105 -4.49 0.25 11.92
C PRO A 105 -4.08 1.68 11.55
N PRO A 106 -5.02 2.63 11.56
CA PRO A 106 -4.67 4.04 11.33
C PRO A 106 -3.57 4.50 12.29
N SER A 107 -2.63 5.28 11.76
CA SER A 107 -1.52 5.89 12.52
C SER A 107 -0.49 4.91 13.10
N VAL A 108 -0.55 3.64 12.75
CA VAL A 108 0.44 2.64 13.16
C VAL A 108 1.57 2.59 12.14
N TRP A 109 2.79 2.88 12.60
CA TRP A 109 3.99 2.74 11.79
C TRP A 109 4.23 1.27 11.44
N HIS A 110 4.51 1.00 10.17
CA HIS A 110 4.77 -0.35 9.69
C HIS A 110 5.86 -0.36 8.62
N THR A 111 6.53 -1.49 8.54
CA THR A 111 7.51 -1.82 7.50
C THR A 111 7.43 -3.31 7.20
N ALA A 112 8.22 -3.79 6.28
CA ALA A 112 8.22 -5.22 5.95
C ALA A 112 9.62 -5.73 5.63
N ASP A 113 9.91 -6.93 6.11
CA ASP A 113 11.03 -7.75 5.66
C ASP A 113 10.53 -8.73 4.60
N VAL A 114 11.32 -8.94 3.57
CA VAL A 114 10.96 -9.78 2.44
C VAL A 114 11.87 -11.01 2.41
N HIS A 115 11.26 -12.20 2.40
CA HIS A 115 12.02 -13.46 2.40
C HIS A 115 12.26 -13.92 0.96
N GLY A 116 13.35 -13.45 0.36
CA GLY A 116 13.69 -13.70 -1.04
C GLY A 116 12.85 -12.83 -1.97
N GLN A 117 11.61 -13.21 -2.19
CA GLN A 117 10.65 -12.45 -3.00
C GLN A 117 9.27 -12.50 -2.36
N ALA A 118 8.49 -11.44 -2.57
CA ALA A 118 7.09 -11.40 -2.20
C ALA A 118 6.31 -10.50 -3.14
N THR A 119 5.05 -10.83 -3.37
CA THR A 119 4.09 -9.94 -4.04
C THR A 119 3.04 -9.55 -3.03
N GLY A 120 2.83 -8.26 -2.87
CA GLY A 120 1.84 -7.69 -1.96
C GLY A 120 0.74 -6.95 -2.72
N PHE A 121 -0.48 -7.13 -2.22
CA PHE A 121 -1.68 -6.43 -2.67
C PHE A 121 -2.12 -5.52 -1.53
N PHE A 122 -2.39 -4.26 -1.83
CA PHE A 122 -2.63 -3.23 -0.81
C PHE A 122 -3.94 -2.49 -1.09
N VAL A 123 -4.70 -2.24 -0.04
CA VAL A 123 -5.84 -1.31 -0.07
C VAL A 123 -5.58 -0.22 0.95
N THR A 124 -5.31 0.99 0.49
CA THR A 124 -4.75 2.06 1.33
C THR A 124 -5.55 3.35 1.23
N CYS A 125 -5.92 3.93 2.38
CA CYS A 125 -6.33 5.32 2.45
C CYS A 125 -5.08 6.18 2.65
N GLY A 126 -4.59 6.82 1.59
CA GLY A 126 -3.29 7.47 1.57
C GLY A 126 -3.26 8.92 2.02
N VAL A 127 -4.40 9.52 2.38
CA VAL A 127 -4.44 10.94 2.81
C VAL A 127 -3.58 11.13 4.05
N GLY A 128 -2.58 12.00 3.96
CA GLY A 128 -1.68 12.32 5.07
C GLY A 128 -0.64 11.26 5.38
N THR A 129 -0.39 10.32 4.47
CA THR A 129 0.67 9.29 4.64
C THR A 129 2.00 9.93 4.99
N GLN A 130 2.67 9.35 5.97
CA GLN A 130 4.01 9.76 6.41
C GLN A 130 5.00 8.61 6.24
N GLY A 131 6.26 8.97 6.05
CA GLY A 131 7.36 8.02 5.93
C GLY A 131 8.53 8.42 6.82
N ARG A 132 9.32 7.42 7.23
CA ARG A 132 10.59 7.63 7.92
C ARG A 132 11.57 6.52 7.54
N PRO A 133 12.91 6.76 7.63
CA PRO A 133 13.90 5.71 7.36
C PRO A 133 13.84 4.59 8.42
N ARG A 134 14.27 3.41 7.99
CA ARG A 134 14.49 2.27 8.91
C ARG A 134 15.76 2.41 9.70
#